data_dd9a68ee07e9af16e704d645d3024f66
#
_entry.id   dd9a68ee07e9af16e704d645d3024f66
#
_cell.length_a   1.000
_cell.length_b   1.000
_cell.length_c   1.000
_cell.angle_alpha   90.00
_cell.angle_beta   90.00
_cell.angle_gamma   90.00
#
_symmetry.space_group_name_H-M   'P 1'
#
loop_
_entity.id
_entity.type
_entity.pdbx_description
1 polymer ?
#
loop_
_entity_poly.entity_id
_entity_poly.type
_entity_poly.pdbx_seq_one_letter_code
_entity_poly.pdbx_strand_id
1 'polypeptide(L)'
;MFRPPHGGADPGAVYNGRQEKDDNLELALKVGKLLESQGIDVLYTRTEDVYQTPFEKAQIANRAGADYFISFHRNSSPEPNQYNGVETLVYDKSGLKLTMAENINGALEALGFKNLGVKARPGLVVLRRTRMPALLIETGFLNTDQDNALYDQ
;
A
#
# COMPACT_ATOMS: atom_id res chain seq x y z
N MET A 1 3.10 11.33 0.74
CA MET A 1 2.53 10.90 2.04
C MET A 1 2.30 9.41 2.03
N PHE A 2 2.75 8.73 3.06
CA PHE A 2 2.55 7.29 3.21
C PHE A 2 1.33 7.01 4.08
N ARG A 3 0.59 6.00 3.67
CA ARG A 3 -0.61 5.58 4.37
C ARG A 3 -0.48 4.12 4.81
N PRO A 4 -0.20 3.84 6.09
CA PRO A 4 -0.48 2.53 6.63
C PRO A 4 -2.00 2.39 6.79
N PRO A 5 -2.65 1.52 6.00
CA PRO A 5 -4.10 1.31 6.11
C PRO A 5 -4.44 0.47 7.34
N HIS A 6 -5.74 0.41 7.65
CA HIS A 6 -6.27 -0.27 8.81
C HIS A 6 -5.69 0.30 10.11
N GLY A 7 -5.88 -0.33 11.22
CA GLY A 7 -5.36 0.10 12.52
C GLY A 7 -6.40 0.04 13.62
N GLY A 8 -5.95 0.06 14.87
CA GLY A 8 -6.83 -0.04 16.02
C GLY A 8 -7.69 -1.31 15.97
N ALA A 9 -9.01 -1.15 15.98
CA ALA A 9 -9.97 -2.26 15.92
C ALA A 9 -10.12 -2.87 14.53
N ASP A 10 -9.54 -2.25 13.47
CA ASP A 10 -9.57 -2.76 12.10
C ASP A 10 -8.23 -3.44 11.75
N PRO A 11 -8.13 -4.78 11.84
CA PRO A 11 -6.88 -5.48 11.54
C PRO A 11 -6.60 -5.60 10.03
N GLY A 12 -7.59 -5.37 9.17
CA GLY A 12 -7.52 -5.75 7.77
C GLY A 12 -7.59 -7.27 7.62
N ALA A 13 -6.89 -7.83 6.64
CA ALA A 13 -6.79 -9.28 6.49
C ALA A 13 -6.01 -9.91 7.66
N VAL A 14 -6.38 -11.15 8.02
CA VAL A 14 -5.73 -11.91 9.10
C VAL A 14 -5.50 -13.35 8.63
N TYR A 15 -4.29 -13.86 8.87
CA TYR A 15 -3.92 -15.23 8.52
C TYR A 15 -2.86 -15.76 9.49
N ASN A 16 -3.18 -16.85 10.20
CA ASN A 16 -2.27 -17.48 11.16
C ASN A 16 -1.67 -16.49 12.18
N GLY A 17 -2.51 -15.60 12.72
CA GLY A 17 -2.08 -14.59 13.68
C GLY A 17 -1.44 -13.35 13.06
N ARG A 18 -1.11 -13.37 11.77
CA ARG A 18 -0.55 -12.23 11.05
C ARG A 18 -1.67 -11.26 10.69
N GLN A 19 -1.50 -9.98 10.97
CA GLN A 19 -2.51 -8.95 10.69
C GLN A 19 -1.98 -7.94 9.67
N GLU A 20 -2.80 -7.61 8.70
CA GLU A 20 -2.46 -6.65 7.64
C GLU A 20 -2.05 -5.30 8.21
N LYS A 21 -2.75 -4.81 9.23
CA LYS A 21 -2.45 -3.50 9.84
C LYS A 21 -1.02 -3.38 10.36
N ASP A 22 -0.47 -4.46 10.88
CA ASP A 22 0.89 -4.49 11.44
C ASP A 22 1.93 -4.50 10.33
N ASP A 23 1.74 -5.34 9.30
CA ASP A 23 2.62 -5.40 8.13
C ASP A 23 2.67 -4.04 7.42
N ASN A 24 1.50 -3.43 7.22
CA ASN A 24 1.39 -2.17 6.51
C ASN A 24 2.10 -1.02 7.24
N LEU A 25 1.93 -0.96 8.57
CA LEU A 25 2.58 0.05 9.37
C LEU A 25 4.11 -0.12 9.35
N GLU A 26 4.58 -1.34 9.55
CA GLU A 26 6.02 -1.65 9.53
C GLU A 26 6.65 -1.30 8.19
N LEU A 27 6.02 -1.70 7.08
CA LEU A 27 6.53 -1.41 5.74
C LEU A 27 6.56 0.09 5.46
N ALA A 28 5.48 0.80 5.78
CA ALA A 28 5.40 2.25 5.56
C ALA A 28 6.51 2.99 6.33
N LEU A 29 6.75 2.61 7.57
CA LEU A 29 7.80 3.22 8.39
C LEU A 29 9.20 2.94 7.85
N LYS A 30 9.46 1.71 7.40
CA LYS A 30 10.77 1.33 6.84
C LYS A 30 11.04 2.04 5.51
N VAL A 31 10.07 2.05 4.60
CA VAL A 31 10.21 2.72 3.30
C VAL A 31 10.33 4.23 3.50
N GLY A 32 9.53 4.81 4.40
CA GLY A 32 9.61 6.22 4.72
C GLY A 32 10.99 6.63 5.22
N LYS A 33 11.59 5.81 6.09
CA LYS A 33 12.94 6.05 6.61
C LYS A 33 14.00 6.04 5.50
N LEU A 34 13.89 5.11 4.55
CA LEU A 34 14.79 5.06 3.40
C LEU A 34 14.65 6.30 2.52
N LEU A 35 13.43 6.76 2.27
CA LEU A 35 13.19 7.97 1.48
C LEU A 35 13.71 9.22 2.19
N GLU A 36 13.49 9.33 3.49
CA GLU A 36 14.01 10.45 4.28
C GLU A 36 15.55 10.51 4.23
N SER A 37 16.21 9.36 4.23
CA SER A 37 17.68 9.30 4.10
C SER A 37 18.16 9.81 2.74
N GLN A 38 17.28 9.91 1.75
CA GLN A 38 17.57 10.44 0.42
C GLN A 38 17.09 11.89 0.23
N GLY A 39 16.69 12.54 1.31
CA GLY A 39 16.26 13.94 1.29
C GLY A 39 14.81 14.16 0.88
N ILE A 40 13.99 13.11 0.87
CA ILE A 40 12.56 13.21 0.56
C ILE A 40 11.78 13.37 1.86
N ASP A 41 10.92 14.40 1.92
CA ASP A 41 10.05 14.62 3.07
C ASP A 41 8.91 13.62 3.07
N VAL A 42 8.75 12.90 4.17
CA VAL A 42 7.71 11.87 4.32
C VAL A 42 6.76 12.26 5.45
N LEU A 43 5.46 12.23 5.14
CA LEU A 43 4.39 12.43 6.11
C LEU A 43 3.60 11.13 6.21
N TYR A 44 3.16 10.78 7.41
CA TYR A 44 2.39 9.56 7.68
C TYR A 44 0.98 9.92 8.12
N THR A 45 -0.01 9.16 7.64
CA THR A 45 -1.38 9.31 8.16
C THR A 45 -1.50 8.74 9.57
N ARG A 46 -0.70 7.71 9.88
CA ARG A 46 -0.52 7.22 11.25
C ARG A 46 0.89 6.65 11.43
N THR A 47 1.39 6.71 12.65
CA THR A 47 2.68 6.11 13.05
C THR A 47 2.50 5.08 14.16
N GLU A 48 1.26 4.87 14.61
CA GLU A 48 0.91 3.95 15.66
C GLU A 48 -0.38 3.21 15.33
N ASP A 49 -0.78 2.26 16.16
CA ASP A 49 -1.94 1.39 15.92
C ASP A 49 -3.25 2.10 16.27
N VAL A 50 -3.68 3.00 15.38
CA VAL A 50 -4.94 3.75 15.50
C VAL A 50 -5.76 3.61 14.22
N TYR A 51 -7.08 3.68 14.35
CA TYR A 51 -8.01 3.61 13.22
C TYR A 51 -8.24 5.00 12.62
N GLN A 52 -8.31 5.06 11.29
CA GLN A 52 -8.71 6.24 10.52
C GLN A 52 -9.59 5.79 9.35
N THR A 53 -10.63 6.55 9.05
CA THR A 53 -11.46 6.27 7.87
C THR A 53 -10.70 6.59 6.58
N PRO A 54 -11.03 5.95 5.44
CA PRO A 54 -10.42 6.30 4.15
C PRO A 54 -10.56 7.79 3.81
N PHE A 55 -11.70 8.40 4.13
CA PHE A 55 -11.92 9.83 3.90
C PHE A 55 -10.99 10.69 4.75
N GLU A 56 -10.84 10.38 6.03
CA GLU A 56 -9.92 11.10 6.92
C GLU A 56 -8.47 11.04 6.39
N LYS A 57 -8.05 9.88 5.91
CA LYS A 57 -6.71 9.71 5.34
C LYS A 57 -6.49 10.58 4.10
N ALA A 58 -7.48 10.61 3.21
CA ALA A 58 -7.41 11.46 2.01
C ALA A 58 -7.37 12.94 2.40
N GLN A 59 -8.16 13.35 3.40
CA GLN A 59 -8.14 14.74 3.89
C GLN A 59 -6.80 15.13 4.49
N ILE A 60 -6.16 14.25 5.25
CA ILE A 60 -4.83 14.52 5.82
C ILE A 60 -3.84 14.82 4.69
N ALA A 61 -3.83 14.00 3.64
CA ALA A 61 -2.95 14.20 2.49
C ALA A 61 -3.22 15.53 1.77
N ASN A 62 -4.50 15.82 1.53
CA ASN A 62 -4.90 17.04 0.84
C ASN A 62 -4.53 18.31 1.63
N ARG A 63 -4.78 18.32 2.94
CA ARG A 63 -4.45 19.45 3.82
C ARG A 63 -2.95 19.67 3.94
N ALA A 64 -2.17 18.59 3.94
CA ALA A 64 -0.72 18.66 4.00
C ALA A 64 -0.09 19.14 2.68
N GLY A 65 -0.85 19.16 1.58
CA GLY A 65 -0.34 19.53 0.26
C GLY A 65 0.71 18.54 -0.26
N ALA A 66 0.54 17.26 0.06
CA ALA A 66 1.50 16.24 -0.36
C ALA A 66 1.58 16.15 -1.90
N ASP A 67 2.78 15.90 -2.43
CA ASP A 67 2.99 15.75 -3.87
C ASP A 67 2.54 14.39 -4.38
N TYR A 68 2.62 13.37 -3.53
CA TYR A 68 2.22 12.00 -3.84
C TYR A 68 1.58 11.36 -2.61
N PHE A 69 0.66 10.43 -2.87
CA PHE A 69 0.01 9.65 -1.81
C PHE A 69 0.25 8.17 -2.09
N ILE A 70 0.87 7.46 -1.15
CA ILE A 70 1.18 6.04 -1.28
C ILE A 70 0.52 5.27 -0.13
N SER A 71 -0.29 4.29 -0.48
CA SER A 71 -0.94 3.40 0.48
C SER A 71 -0.37 1.99 0.33
N PHE A 72 0.04 1.38 1.44
CA PHE A 72 0.53 -0.01 1.46
C PHE A 72 -0.53 -0.93 2.00
N HIS A 73 -0.78 -2.01 1.29
CA HIS A 73 -1.76 -3.03 1.65
C HIS A 73 -1.17 -4.43 1.46
N ARG A 74 -1.76 -5.41 2.12
CA ARG A 74 -1.58 -6.82 1.83
C ARG A 74 -2.89 -7.36 1.28
N ASN A 75 -2.84 -8.04 0.14
CA ASN A 75 -4.02 -8.61 -0.49
C ASN A 75 -4.49 -9.88 0.25
N SER A 76 -5.67 -10.37 -0.08
CA SER A 76 -6.21 -11.59 0.49
C SER A 76 -7.02 -12.35 -0.55
N SER A 77 -6.79 -13.66 -0.66
CA SER A 77 -7.57 -14.54 -1.51
C SER A 77 -8.67 -15.24 -0.70
N PRO A 78 -9.76 -15.70 -1.37
CA PRO A 78 -10.85 -16.40 -0.68
C PRO A 78 -10.37 -17.64 0.10
N GLU A 79 -9.43 -18.38 -0.48
CA GLU A 79 -8.82 -19.55 0.16
C GLU A 79 -7.32 -19.35 0.34
N PRO A 80 -6.70 -19.90 1.41
CA PRO A 80 -5.25 -19.80 1.60
C PRO A 80 -4.49 -20.37 0.42
N ASN A 81 -3.41 -19.69 0.02
CA ASN A 81 -2.51 -20.08 -1.06
C ASN A 81 -3.17 -20.20 -2.44
N GLN A 82 -4.36 -19.59 -2.63
CA GLN A 82 -5.08 -19.65 -3.90
C GLN A 82 -4.45 -18.73 -4.95
N TYR A 83 -4.12 -17.50 -4.55
CA TYR A 83 -3.49 -16.50 -5.42
C TYR A 83 -2.20 -16.00 -4.81
N ASN A 84 -1.31 -15.48 -5.65
CA ASN A 84 -0.06 -14.87 -5.24
C ASN A 84 0.29 -13.70 -6.14
N GLY A 85 1.13 -12.79 -5.65
CA GLY A 85 1.69 -11.71 -6.44
C GLY A 85 1.38 -10.31 -5.90
N VAL A 86 1.89 -9.34 -6.63
CA VAL A 86 1.75 -7.91 -6.31
C VAL A 86 0.94 -7.20 -7.38
N GLU A 87 0.15 -6.22 -6.98
CA GLU A 87 -0.55 -5.34 -7.90
C GLU A 87 -0.62 -3.93 -7.32
N THR A 88 -0.70 -2.93 -8.18
CA THR A 88 -0.87 -1.55 -7.76
C THR A 88 -2.18 -1.01 -8.32
N LEU A 89 -2.96 -0.36 -7.46
CA LEU A 89 -4.25 0.20 -7.81
C LEU A 89 -4.12 1.71 -7.96
N VAL A 90 -4.72 2.25 -9.00
CA VAL A 90 -4.74 3.69 -9.30
C VAL A 90 -6.15 4.13 -9.64
N TYR A 91 -6.41 5.44 -9.58
CA TYR A 91 -7.72 5.98 -9.96
C TYR A 91 -8.01 5.69 -11.44
N ASP A 92 -7.06 6.05 -12.31
CA ASP A 92 -7.08 5.71 -13.73
C ASP A 92 -5.66 5.38 -14.18
N LYS A 93 -5.53 4.70 -15.31
CA LYS A 93 -4.23 4.27 -15.85
C LYS A 93 -3.65 5.34 -16.76
N SER A 94 -3.25 6.48 -16.17
CA SER A 94 -2.70 7.60 -16.92
C SER A 94 -1.61 8.34 -16.16
N GLY A 95 -0.75 9.03 -16.90
CA GLY A 95 0.24 9.96 -16.38
C GLY A 95 1.31 9.33 -15.52
N LEU A 96 1.88 10.15 -14.62
CA LEU A 96 2.99 9.75 -13.76
C LEU A 96 2.65 8.61 -12.81
N LYS A 97 1.41 8.59 -12.29
CA LYS A 97 0.99 7.51 -11.38
C LYS A 97 1.06 6.12 -12.03
N LEU A 98 0.73 6.02 -13.33
CA LEU A 98 0.86 4.76 -14.06
C LEU A 98 2.32 4.34 -14.18
N THR A 99 3.19 5.26 -14.55
CA THR A 99 4.64 4.99 -14.66
C THR A 99 5.23 4.55 -13.33
N MET A 100 4.88 5.25 -12.24
CA MET A 100 5.32 4.90 -10.90
C MET A 100 4.83 3.50 -10.50
N ALA A 101 3.55 3.19 -10.76
CA ALA A 101 2.95 1.91 -10.43
C ALA A 101 3.65 0.76 -11.17
N GLU A 102 3.90 0.92 -12.47
CA GLU A 102 4.60 -0.07 -13.27
C GLU A 102 6.03 -0.30 -12.77
N ASN A 103 6.73 0.77 -12.43
CA ASN A 103 8.10 0.68 -11.91
C ASN A 103 8.15 -0.03 -10.56
N ILE A 104 7.21 0.24 -9.67
CA ILE A 104 7.11 -0.42 -8.36
C ILE A 104 6.84 -1.91 -8.53
N ASN A 105 5.85 -2.26 -9.38
CA ASN A 105 5.55 -3.66 -9.66
C ASN A 105 6.76 -4.39 -10.25
N GLY A 106 7.47 -3.75 -11.17
CA GLY A 106 8.68 -4.31 -11.77
C GLY A 106 9.79 -4.56 -10.77
N ALA A 107 9.98 -3.65 -9.82
CA ALA A 107 10.96 -3.82 -8.75
C ALA A 107 10.60 -4.98 -7.82
N LEU A 108 9.32 -5.13 -7.49
CA LEU A 108 8.84 -6.24 -6.67
C LEU A 108 8.93 -7.58 -7.41
N GLU A 109 8.66 -7.59 -8.71
CA GLU A 109 8.84 -8.77 -9.57
C GLU A 109 10.30 -9.23 -9.55
N ALA A 110 11.24 -8.30 -9.57
CA ALA A 110 12.67 -8.61 -9.51
C ALA A 110 13.07 -9.28 -8.18
N LEU A 111 12.29 -9.08 -7.11
CA LEU A 111 12.49 -9.74 -5.83
C LEU A 111 11.88 -11.15 -5.77
N GLY A 112 11.10 -11.54 -6.77
CA GLY A 112 10.49 -12.86 -6.85
C GLY A 112 8.96 -12.88 -6.82
N PHE A 113 8.30 -11.73 -6.60
CA PHE A 113 6.83 -11.68 -6.63
C PHE A 113 6.30 -11.81 -8.06
N LYS A 114 5.16 -12.49 -8.21
CA LYS A 114 4.42 -12.48 -9.46
C LYS A 114 3.85 -11.08 -9.68
N ASN A 115 4.02 -10.53 -10.88
CA ASN A 115 3.50 -9.21 -11.23
C ASN A 115 2.09 -9.35 -11.81
N LEU A 116 1.09 -8.93 -11.04
CA LEU A 116 -0.32 -8.96 -11.46
C LEU A 116 -0.75 -7.71 -12.22
N GLY A 117 0.14 -6.73 -12.37
CA GLY A 117 -0.10 -5.52 -13.15
C GLY A 117 -0.71 -4.38 -12.36
N VAL A 118 -1.10 -3.34 -13.09
CA VAL A 118 -1.72 -2.12 -12.56
C VAL A 118 -3.21 -2.13 -12.91
N LYS A 119 -4.06 -1.82 -11.93
CA LYS A 119 -5.52 -1.85 -12.09
C LYS A 119 -6.13 -0.49 -11.76
N ALA A 120 -7.11 -0.06 -12.56
CA ALA A 120 -7.89 1.14 -12.24
C ALA A 120 -9.01 0.81 -11.26
N ARG A 121 -9.13 1.59 -10.19
CA ARG A 121 -10.14 1.44 -9.14
C ARG A 121 -10.70 2.80 -8.72
N PRO A 122 -11.48 3.47 -9.58
CA PRO A 122 -11.98 4.82 -9.31
C PRO A 122 -12.97 4.88 -8.14
N GLY A 123 -13.51 3.73 -7.71
CA GLY A 123 -14.42 3.66 -6.57
C GLY A 123 -13.76 3.74 -5.20
N LEU A 124 -12.43 3.54 -5.12
CA LEU A 124 -11.72 3.59 -3.84
C LEU A 124 -11.57 5.04 -3.37
N VAL A 125 -12.06 5.33 -2.16
CA VAL A 125 -12.08 6.69 -1.61
C VAL A 125 -10.70 7.32 -1.57
N VAL A 126 -9.68 6.59 -1.14
CA VAL A 126 -8.32 7.12 -1.02
C VAL A 126 -7.69 7.46 -2.37
N LEU A 127 -8.15 6.84 -3.46
CA LEU A 127 -7.70 7.16 -4.81
C LEU A 127 -8.53 8.27 -5.44
N ARG A 128 -9.83 8.29 -5.15
CA ARG A 128 -10.78 9.25 -5.72
C ARG A 128 -10.73 10.62 -5.04
N ARG A 129 -10.55 10.66 -3.73
CA ARG A 129 -10.65 11.89 -2.92
C ARG A 129 -9.33 12.58 -2.67
N THR A 130 -8.21 12.01 -3.08
CA THR A 130 -6.90 12.66 -3.04
C THR A 130 -6.72 13.56 -4.26
N ARG A 131 -6.07 14.72 -4.08
CA ARG A 131 -5.87 15.73 -5.13
C ARG A 131 -4.53 15.60 -5.84
N MET A 132 -3.68 14.68 -5.40
CA MET A 132 -2.37 14.41 -5.97
C MET A 132 -2.34 13.00 -6.56
N PRO A 133 -1.29 12.64 -7.35
CA PRO A 133 -1.12 11.27 -7.78
C PRO A 133 -1.12 10.31 -6.59
N ALA A 134 -1.99 9.30 -6.63
CA ALA A 134 -2.19 8.36 -5.54
C ALA A 134 -2.06 6.92 -6.05
N LEU A 135 -1.37 6.09 -5.24
CA LEU A 135 -1.12 4.69 -5.53
C LEU A 135 -1.51 3.87 -4.30
N LEU A 136 -2.14 2.73 -4.54
CA LEU A 136 -2.37 1.72 -3.51
C LEU A 136 -1.62 0.46 -3.94
N ILE A 137 -0.60 0.10 -3.17
CA ILE A 137 0.28 -1.02 -3.48
C ILE A 137 -0.14 -2.23 -2.66
N GLU A 138 -0.57 -3.29 -3.34
CA GLU A 138 -0.85 -4.58 -2.73
C GLU A 138 0.43 -5.42 -2.75
N THR A 139 1.11 -5.51 -1.62
CA THR A 139 2.42 -6.15 -1.48
C THR A 139 2.32 -7.63 -1.16
N GLY A 140 1.72 -8.38 -2.07
CA GLY A 140 1.51 -9.81 -1.93
C GLY A 140 0.26 -10.15 -1.13
N PHE A 141 -0.10 -11.43 -1.14
CA PHE A 141 -1.26 -11.96 -0.44
C PHE A 141 -0.88 -12.39 0.97
N LEU A 142 -1.56 -11.82 1.96
CA LEU A 142 -1.29 -12.11 3.38
C LEU A 142 -1.55 -13.57 3.73
N ASN A 143 -2.49 -14.21 3.05
CA ASN A 143 -2.82 -15.62 3.26
C ASN A 143 -2.19 -16.55 2.21
N THR A 144 -1.06 -16.14 1.64
CA THR A 144 -0.25 -16.97 0.74
C THR A 144 1.16 -17.09 1.31
N ASP A 145 1.56 -18.32 1.64
CA ASP A 145 2.83 -18.58 2.34
C ASP A 145 4.04 -18.14 1.50
N GLN A 146 4.00 -18.34 0.20
CA GLN A 146 5.06 -17.90 -0.72
C GLN A 146 5.27 -16.39 -0.68
N ASP A 147 4.17 -15.61 -0.72
CA ASP A 147 4.23 -14.16 -0.67
C ASP A 147 4.73 -13.68 0.69
N ASN A 148 4.32 -14.32 1.79
CA ASN A 148 4.81 -13.99 3.11
C ASN A 148 6.31 -14.24 3.26
N ALA A 149 6.83 -15.32 2.68
CA ALA A 149 8.25 -15.61 2.70
C ALA A 149 9.07 -14.53 1.98
N LEU A 150 8.57 -14.06 0.81
CA LEU A 150 9.19 -12.95 0.08
C LEU A 150 9.09 -11.62 0.84
N TYR A 151 7.93 -11.37 1.45
CA TYR A 151 7.69 -10.14 2.21
C TYR A 151 8.62 -10.01 3.42
N ASP A 152 8.93 -11.12 4.07
CA ASP A 152 9.74 -11.14 5.30
C ASP A 152 11.26 -11.06 5.03
N GLN A 153 11.67 -11.04 3.79
CA GLN A 153 13.09 -10.89 3.44
C GLN A 153 13.61 -9.48 3.63
#